data_b9dbd1b20838e1834ae91577492f5fd8
#
_entry.id   b9dbd1b20838e1834ae91577492f5fd8
#
_cell.length_a   1.000
_cell.length_b   1.000
_cell.length_c   1.000
_cell.angle_alpha   90.00
_cell.angle_beta   90.00
_cell.angle_gamma   90.00
#
_symmetry.space_group_name_H-M   'P 1'
#
loop_
_entity.id
_entity.type
_entity.pdbx_description
1 polymer ?
#
loop_
_entity_poly.entity_id
_entity_poly.type
_entity_poly.pdbx_seq_one_letter_code
_entity_poly.pdbx_strand_id
1 'polypeptide(L)'
;MTSNHCADKTSKSTQLDKVSFAMDQLRLDSLDVFAAIVRCGGFRAAALERGVSSSALSQTINALEEALGIRLLNRTTRSVSPTEAGQRLLLRLGPALTDIRLAVDDLNQLKENPSGTLRINAPGPAIDHLLCPAMFTFMDTYPDIKVELISDAAVIDIVEQGFDAGVRFGKQLAQDMIAVPLGPSLRYAIVASPDYIAKHGLPLIPNDLAGHNCIRRRFPGGTLVSWKFEKGGDALEVLPEGRLTVSSAHNELQAAVAGCGLAHIFEDYATPYLTNGRLTEVLKDWSPLLPSWYLYYPSKRHSSAAMRELVSFLRSYDWRVSQMPA
;
A
#
# COMPACT_ATOMS: atom_id res chain seq x y z
N MET A 1 -48.70 10.65 -46.52
CA MET A 1 -47.54 10.00 -45.87
C MET A 1 -46.52 11.06 -45.56
N THR A 2 -46.67 11.77 -44.47
CA THR A 2 -45.62 12.67 -43.91
C THR A 2 -46.07 13.02 -42.48
N SER A 3 -45.57 12.29 -41.49
CA SER A 3 -45.60 12.77 -40.12
C SER A 3 -44.93 11.72 -39.23
N ASN A 4 -43.62 11.85 -38.96
CA ASN A 4 -42.94 11.21 -37.84
C ASN A 4 -41.43 11.56 -37.82
N HIS A 5 -41.09 12.87 -37.81
CA HIS A 5 -39.69 13.27 -37.69
C HIS A 5 -39.45 14.43 -36.71
N CYS A 6 -40.43 14.74 -35.83
CA CYS A 6 -40.28 15.87 -34.92
C CYS A 6 -40.21 15.52 -33.42
N ALA A 7 -40.43 14.25 -33.04
CA ALA A 7 -40.45 13.86 -31.61
C ALA A 7 -39.09 13.49 -31.00
N ASP A 8 -38.09 13.22 -31.81
CA ASP A 8 -36.78 12.71 -31.29
C ASP A 8 -35.75 13.83 -30.95
N LYS A 9 -35.93 15.03 -31.45
CA LYS A 9 -35.02 16.16 -31.17
C LYS A 9 -35.26 16.85 -29.82
N THR A 10 -36.50 16.84 -29.32
CA THR A 10 -36.86 17.47 -28.04
C THR A 10 -36.40 16.64 -26.84
N SER A 11 -36.35 15.33 -26.93
CA SER A 11 -35.92 14.45 -25.85
C SER A 11 -34.39 14.55 -25.60
N LYS A 12 -33.60 14.70 -26.67
CA LYS A 12 -32.12 14.83 -26.54
C LYS A 12 -31.68 16.19 -26.03
N SER A 13 -32.39 17.28 -26.39
CA SER A 13 -32.06 18.61 -25.86
C SER A 13 -32.36 18.73 -24.36
N THR A 14 -33.48 18.18 -23.89
CA THR A 14 -33.87 18.20 -22.48
C THR A 14 -32.91 17.36 -21.60
N GLN A 15 -32.30 16.31 -22.14
CA GLN A 15 -31.33 15.47 -21.43
C GLN A 15 -29.95 16.13 -21.37
N LEU A 16 -29.51 16.81 -22.41
CA LEU A 16 -28.29 17.62 -22.45
C LEU A 16 -28.37 18.83 -21.52
N ASP A 17 -29.51 19.50 -21.47
CA ASP A 17 -29.77 20.64 -20.56
C ASP A 17 -29.76 20.20 -19.08
N LYS A 18 -30.31 19.03 -18.76
CA LYS A 18 -30.26 18.48 -17.40
C LYS A 18 -28.84 18.09 -16.98
N VAL A 19 -28.04 17.55 -17.88
CA VAL A 19 -26.62 17.18 -17.62
C VAL A 19 -25.75 18.43 -17.46
N SER A 20 -25.98 19.47 -18.29
CA SER A 20 -25.31 20.77 -18.18
C SER A 20 -25.66 21.47 -16.85
N PHE A 21 -26.94 21.49 -16.47
CA PHE A 21 -27.39 22.08 -15.21
C PHE A 21 -26.85 21.32 -13.98
N ALA A 22 -26.77 20.00 -14.05
CA ALA A 22 -26.17 19.20 -12.98
C ALA A 22 -24.66 19.46 -12.85
N MET A 23 -23.93 19.68 -13.94
CA MET A 23 -22.49 20.00 -13.91
C MET A 23 -22.21 21.38 -13.30
N ASP A 24 -23.08 22.40 -13.51
CA ASP A 24 -22.92 23.71 -12.88
C ASP A 24 -23.12 23.69 -11.37
N GLN A 25 -23.81 22.69 -10.83
CA GLN A 25 -24.01 22.49 -9.39
C GLN A 25 -23.01 21.54 -8.76
N LEU A 26 -22.21 20.81 -9.56
CA LEU A 26 -21.20 19.88 -9.08
C LEU A 26 -19.97 20.63 -8.57
N ARG A 27 -19.83 20.71 -7.25
CA ARG A 27 -18.66 21.30 -6.62
C ARG A 27 -17.55 20.25 -6.52
N LEU A 28 -16.35 20.58 -6.97
CA LEU A 28 -15.16 19.72 -6.89
C LEU A 28 -14.91 19.25 -5.44
N ASP A 29 -15.15 20.13 -4.46
CA ASP A 29 -15.05 19.79 -3.04
C ASP A 29 -15.98 18.62 -2.63
N SER A 30 -17.21 18.57 -3.17
CA SER A 30 -18.15 17.48 -2.87
C SER A 30 -17.67 16.12 -3.41
N LEU A 31 -17.01 16.12 -4.56
CA LEU A 31 -16.40 14.93 -5.14
C LEU A 31 -15.18 14.46 -4.31
N ASP A 32 -14.34 15.41 -3.85
CA ASP A 32 -13.20 15.11 -2.99
C ASP A 32 -13.65 14.59 -1.61
N VAL A 33 -14.73 15.15 -1.05
CA VAL A 33 -15.39 14.63 0.17
C VAL A 33 -15.86 13.19 -0.03
N PHE A 34 -16.48 12.87 -1.17
CA PHE A 34 -16.89 11.49 -1.48
C PHE A 34 -15.71 10.53 -1.51
N ALA A 35 -14.64 10.88 -2.22
CA ALA A 35 -13.43 10.08 -2.28
C ALA A 35 -12.79 9.89 -0.89
N ALA A 36 -12.73 10.94 -0.07
CA ALA A 36 -12.19 10.89 1.29
C ALA A 36 -13.02 9.95 2.20
N ILE A 37 -14.35 9.98 2.14
CA ILE A 37 -15.22 9.11 2.96
C ILE A 37 -14.97 7.62 2.62
N VAL A 38 -14.87 7.30 1.33
CA VAL A 38 -14.58 5.91 0.92
C VAL A 38 -13.19 5.48 1.35
N ARG A 39 -12.19 6.31 1.14
CA ARG A 39 -10.80 6.07 1.54
C ARG A 39 -10.63 5.86 3.04
N CYS A 40 -11.28 6.69 3.86
CA CYS A 40 -11.25 6.60 5.31
C CYS A 40 -12.18 5.50 5.89
N GLY A 41 -12.98 4.84 5.05
CA GLY A 41 -13.91 3.81 5.48
C GLY A 41 -15.15 4.34 6.23
N GLY A 42 -15.39 5.67 6.24
CA GLY A 42 -16.59 6.24 6.86
C GLY A 42 -16.53 7.72 7.18
N PHE A 43 -17.71 8.26 7.49
CA PHE A 43 -17.90 9.70 7.74
C PHE A 43 -17.09 10.24 8.92
N ARG A 44 -16.99 9.47 10.00
CA ARG A 44 -16.30 9.92 11.23
C ARG A 44 -14.79 10.08 11.01
N ALA A 45 -14.18 9.11 10.36
CA ALA A 45 -12.74 9.14 10.05
C ALA A 45 -12.41 10.24 9.04
N ALA A 46 -13.21 10.37 7.98
CA ALA A 46 -13.06 11.45 7.01
C ALA A 46 -13.29 12.86 7.61
N ALA A 47 -14.23 12.98 8.54
CA ALA A 47 -14.49 14.23 9.24
C ALA A 47 -13.29 14.65 10.10
N LEU A 48 -12.68 13.70 10.81
CA LEU A 48 -11.48 13.95 11.60
C LEU A 48 -10.31 14.38 10.70
N GLU A 49 -10.08 13.69 9.59
CA GLU A 49 -9.02 14.01 8.64
C GLU A 49 -9.17 15.41 8.04
N ARG A 50 -10.41 15.82 7.74
CA ARG A 50 -10.71 17.12 7.11
C ARG A 50 -10.93 18.26 8.09
N GLY A 51 -10.93 18.01 9.39
CA GLY A 51 -11.17 19.03 10.42
C GLY A 51 -12.60 19.58 10.41
N VAL A 52 -13.61 18.78 10.00
CA VAL A 52 -15.01 19.19 9.91
C VAL A 52 -15.92 18.22 10.69
N SER A 53 -17.22 18.54 10.82
CA SER A 53 -18.16 17.62 11.46
C SER A 53 -18.64 16.52 10.51
N SER A 54 -18.96 15.34 11.05
CA SER A 54 -19.54 14.23 10.27
C SER A 54 -20.90 14.60 9.66
N SER A 55 -21.66 15.51 10.31
CA SER A 55 -22.92 16.02 9.80
C SER A 55 -22.72 16.90 8.57
N ALA A 56 -21.70 17.74 8.55
CA ALA A 56 -21.35 18.56 7.39
C ALA A 56 -21.01 17.68 6.18
N LEU A 57 -20.17 16.65 6.37
CA LEU A 57 -19.86 15.70 5.29
C LEU A 57 -21.10 14.95 4.81
N SER A 58 -22.00 14.56 5.73
CA SER A 58 -23.25 13.89 5.35
C SER A 58 -24.15 14.79 4.52
N GLN A 59 -24.25 16.08 4.85
CA GLN A 59 -25.01 17.06 4.06
C GLN A 59 -24.39 17.24 2.67
N THR A 60 -23.06 17.37 2.60
CA THR A 60 -22.33 17.49 1.32
C THR A 60 -22.59 16.29 0.40
N ILE A 61 -22.57 15.07 0.95
CA ILE A 61 -22.82 13.87 0.14
C ILE A 61 -24.29 13.75 -0.25
N ASN A 62 -25.24 14.10 0.64
CA ASN A 62 -26.65 14.09 0.29
C ASN A 62 -26.94 15.07 -0.87
N ALA A 63 -26.40 16.28 -0.81
CA ALA A 63 -26.52 17.25 -1.89
C ALA A 63 -25.87 16.75 -3.21
N LEU A 64 -24.72 16.07 -3.13
CA LEU A 64 -24.08 15.47 -4.29
C LEU A 64 -24.93 14.35 -4.91
N GLU A 65 -25.44 13.42 -4.09
CA GLU A 65 -26.31 12.33 -4.53
C GLU A 65 -27.62 12.85 -5.13
N GLU A 66 -28.18 13.91 -4.55
CA GLU A 66 -29.39 14.59 -5.05
C GLU A 66 -29.16 15.28 -6.41
N ALA A 67 -28.05 16.01 -6.55
CA ALA A 67 -27.66 16.65 -7.80
C ALA A 67 -27.41 15.64 -8.93
N LEU A 68 -26.83 14.46 -8.60
CA LEU A 68 -26.58 13.38 -9.56
C LEU A 68 -27.82 12.51 -9.80
N GLY A 69 -28.83 12.56 -8.93
CA GLY A 69 -30.00 11.70 -8.98
C GLY A 69 -29.72 10.22 -8.71
N ILE A 70 -28.56 9.91 -8.11
CA ILE A 70 -28.11 8.53 -7.87
C ILE A 70 -27.34 8.42 -6.54
N ARG A 71 -27.54 7.32 -5.82
CA ARG A 71 -26.77 7.07 -4.60
C ARG A 71 -25.37 6.57 -4.92
N LEU A 72 -24.39 7.16 -4.25
CA LEU A 72 -22.97 6.80 -4.36
C LEU A 72 -22.49 5.93 -3.20
N LEU A 73 -23.15 6.02 -2.04
CA LEU A 73 -22.77 5.28 -0.83
C LEU A 73 -23.90 4.39 -0.30
N ASN A 74 -23.56 3.16 0.03
CA ASN A 74 -24.34 2.29 0.90
C ASN A 74 -23.98 2.64 2.34
N ARG A 75 -24.98 3.06 3.13
CA ARG A 75 -24.79 3.46 4.52
C ARG A 75 -25.53 2.50 5.43
N THR A 76 -24.80 1.87 6.34
CA THR A 76 -25.37 1.13 7.46
C THR A 76 -24.94 1.80 8.77
N THR A 77 -25.51 1.39 9.88
CA THR A 77 -25.07 1.88 11.20
C THR A 77 -23.63 1.46 11.56
N ARG A 78 -23.05 0.49 10.83
CA ARG A 78 -21.75 -0.09 11.13
C ARG A 78 -20.70 0.11 10.04
N SER A 79 -21.11 0.41 8.82
CA SER A 79 -20.19 0.52 7.67
C SER A 79 -20.68 1.47 6.60
N VAL A 80 -19.73 2.02 5.85
CA VAL A 80 -19.97 2.82 4.65
C VAL A 80 -19.17 2.17 3.53
N SER A 81 -19.83 1.89 2.41
CA SER A 81 -19.18 1.35 1.21
C SER A 81 -19.75 2.02 -0.04
N PRO A 82 -18.99 2.13 -1.14
CA PRO A 82 -19.50 2.67 -2.38
C PRO A 82 -20.56 1.73 -2.99
N THR A 83 -21.57 2.32 -3.66
CA THR A 83 -22.46 1.59 -4.57
C THR A 83 -21.72 1.26 -5.87
N GLU A 84 -22.36 0.52 -6.79
CA GLU A 84 -21.80 0.30 -8.13
C GLU A 84 -21.53 1.62 -8.85
N ALA A 85 -22.47 2.59 -8.76
CA ALA A 85 -22.29 3.92 -9.32
C ALA A 85 -21.15 4.67 -8.64
N GLY A 86 -21.02 4.55 -7.31
CA GLY A 86 -19.91 5.11 -6.54
C GLY A 86 -18.57 4.54 -6.94
N GLN A 87 -18.49 3.22 -7.14
CA GLN A 87 -17.25 2.57 -7.62
C GLN A 87 -16.85 3.06 -9.02
N ARG A 88 -17.81 3.12 -9.96
CA ARG A 88 -17.57 3.65 -11.30
C ARG A 88 -17.11 5.10 -11.29
N LEU A 89 -17.66 5.93 -10.40
CA LEU A 89 -17.22 7.30 -10.23
C LEU A 89 -15.79 7.35 -9.69
N LEU A 90 -15.45 6.58 -8.66
CA LEU A 90 -14.12 6.55 -8.03
C LEU A 90 -13.02 6.17 -9.01
N LEU A 91 -13.25 5.19 -9.89
CA LEU A 91 -12.30 4.78 -10.94
C LEU A 91 -11.83 5.95 -11.83
N ARG A 92 -12.70 6.96 -12.03
CA ARG A 92 -12.39 8.16 -12.81
C ARG A 92 -11.95 9.33 -11.94
N LEU A 93 -12.55 9.45 -10.78
CA LEU A 93 -12.37 10.56 -9.86
C LEU A 93 -11.00 10.54 -9.19
N GLY A 94 -10.53 9.37 -8.76
CA GLY A 94 -9.21 9.22 -8.11
C GLY A 94 -8.09 9.78 -8.99
N PRO A 95 -7.93 9.31 -10.25
CA PRO A 95 -6.99 9.88 -11.19
C PRO A 95 -7.14 11.40 -11.41
N ALA A 96 -8.38 11.88 -11.60
CA ALA A 96 -8.64 13.30 -11.86
C ALA A 96 -8.26 14.20 -10.68
N LEU A 97 -8.59 13.80 -9.44
CA LEU A 97 -8.19 14.54 -8.23
C LEU A 97 -6.67 14.55 -8.04
N THR A 98 -5.99 13.48 -8.44
CA THR A 98 -4.54 13.43 -8.42
C THR A 98 -3.95 14.37 -9.47
N ASP A 99 -4.50 14.41 -10.68
CA ASP A 99 -4.03 15.31 -11.75
C ASP A 99 -4.22 16.79 -11.36
N ILE A 100 -5.34 17.13 -10.71
CA ILE A 100 -5.55 18.48 -10.16
C ILE A 100 -4.51 18.82 -9.09
N ARG A 101 -4.22 17.89 -8.17
CA ARG A 101 -3.16 18.10 -7.17
C ARG A 101 -1.81 18.31 -7.83
N LEU A 102 -1.45 17.49 -8.81
CA LEU A 102 -0.21 17.64 -9.55
C LEU A 102 -0.13 18.99 -10.28
N ALA A 103 -1.21 19.45 -10.89
CA ALA A 103 -1.25 20.76 -11.55
C ALA A 103 -1.03 21.91 -10.55
N VAL A 104 -1.58 21.82 -9.34
CA VAL A 104 -1.32 22.79 -8.26
C VAL A 104 0.12 22.67 -7.75
N ASP A 105 0.65 21.44 -7.61
CA ASP A 105 2.02 21.19 -7.21
C ASP A 105 3.05 21.68 -8.24
N ASP A 106 2.70 21.65 -9.54
CA ASP A 106 3.53 22.23 -10.59
C ASP A 106 3.70 23.75 -10.44
N LEU A 107 2.69 24.45 -9.92
CA LEU A 107 2.84 25.87 -9.56
C LEU A 107 3.80 26.06 -8.38
N ASN A 108 3.92 25.08 -7.49
CA ASN A 108 4.87 25.10 -6.40
C ASN A 108 6.32 24.91 -6.86
N GLN A 109 6.57 24.44 -8.11
CA GLN A 109 7.91 24.43 -8.71
C GLN A 109 8.50 25.83 -8.94
N LEU A 110 7.67 26.86 -8.94
CA LEU A 110 8.09 28.26 -8.98
C LEU A 110 8.59 28.75 -7.60
N LYS A 111 8.43 27.95 -6.56
CA LYS A 111 8.97 28.22 -5.22
C LYS A 111 10.38 27.63 -5.12
N GLU A 112 11.25 28.30 -4.39
CA GLU A 112 12.65 27.87 -4.16
C GLU A 112 12.74 26.52 -3.43
N ASN A 113 11.72 26.14 -2.64
CA ASN A 113 11.68 24.88 -1.87
C ASN A 113 10.56 23.95 -2.36
N PRO A 114 10.87 22.67 -2.66
CA PRO A 114 9.85 21.66 -2.97
C PRO A 114 8.97 21.42 -1.73
N SER A 115 7.67 21.36 -1.95
CA SER A 115 6.67 21.17 -0.90
C SER A 115 5.55 20.23 -1.37
N GLY A 116 4.75 19.72 -0.43
CA GLY A 116 3.61 18.86 -0.75
C GLY A 116 3.52 17.64 0.14
N THR A 117 2.62 16.69 -0.20
CA THR A 117 2.45 15.44 0.53
C THR A 117 2.71 14.27 -0.41
N LEU A 118 3.58 13.35 0.00
CA LEU A 118 3.89 12.10 -0.67
C LEU A 118 3.19 10.95 0.06
N ARG A 119 2.31 10.26 -0.63
CA ARG A 119 1.58 9.11 -0.11
C ARG A 119 2.12 7.82 -0.73
N ILE A 120 2.76 6.99 0.09
CA ILE A 120 3.45 5.78 -0.35
C ILE A 120 2.80 4.56 0.29
N ASN A 121 2.38 3.61 -0.55
CA ASN A 121 1.86 2.33 -0.10
C ASN A 121 2.98 1.28 -0.11
N ALA A 122 3.20 0.59 1.01
CA ALA A 122 4.25 -0.42 1.11
C ALA A 122 3.89 -1.54 2.08
N PRO A 123 4.44 -2.75 1.93
CA PRO A 123 4.37 -3.78 2.96
C PRO A 123 5.12 -3.36 4.23
N GLY A 124 4.62 -3.79 5.40
CA GLY A 124 5.24 -3.47 6.69
C GLY A 124 6.76 -3.66 6.73
N PRO A 125 7.33 -4.81 6.29
CA PRO A 125 8.76 -5.00 6.26
C PRO A 125 9.54 -3.93 5.47
N ALA A 126 9.01 -3.47 4.35
CA ALA A 126 9.65 -2.41 3.58
C ALA A 126 9.55 -1.06 4.29
N ILE A 127 8.46 -0.80 5.02
CA ILE A 127 8.32 0.42 5.82
C ILE A 127 9.33 0.42 6.96
N ASP A 128 9.32 -0.64 7.77
CA ASP A 128 10.06 -0.67 9.05
C ASP A 128 11.57 -0.61 8.84
N HIS A 129 12.10 -1.39 7.88
CA HIS A 129 13.56 -1.56 7.73
C HIS A 129 14.18 -0.77 6.58
N LEU A 130 13.36 -0.26 5.67
CA LEU A 130 13.87 0.42 4.48
C LEU A 130 13.40 1.86 4.39
N LEU A 131 12.06 2.07 4.35
CA LEU A 131 11.53 3.39 4.10
C LEU A 131 11.65 4.33 5.30
N CYS A 132 11.30 3.90 6.52
CA CYS A 132 11.37 4.79 7.68
C CYS A 132 12.75 5.41 7.88
N PRO A 133 13.87 4.65 7.90
CA PRO A 133 15.20 5.25 8.03
C PRO A 133 15.52 6.26 6.92
N ALA A 134 15.20 5.91 5.66
CA ALA A 134 15.43 6.78 4.53
C ALA A 134 14.56 8.04 4.58
N MET A 135 13.28 7.91 4.98
CA MET A 135 12.36 9.05 5.07
C MET A 135 12.71 10.01 6.20
N PHE A 136 13.27 9.54 7.31
CA PHE A 136 13.77 10.44 8.36
C PHE A 136 14.84 11.39 7.80
N THR A 137 15.83 10.85 7.09
CA THR A 137 16.87 11.66 6.43
C THR A 137 16.30 12.55 5.32
N PHE A 138 15.33 12.03 4.56
CA PHE A 138 14.66 12.78 3.50
C PHE A 138 13.90 13.99 4.04
N MET A 139 13.12 13.83 5.10
CA MET A 139 12.35 14.92 5.72
C MET A 139 13.23 15.99 6.37
N ASP A 140 14.40 15.61 6.89
CA ASP A 140 15.39 16.58 7.39
C ASP A 140 15.95 17.44 6.24
N THR A 141 16.09 16.85 5.04
CA THR A 141 16.59 17.57 3.85
C THR A 141 15.51 18.45 3.21
N TYR A 142 14.24 18.00 3.27
CA TYR A 142 13.08 18.66 2.63
C TYR A 142 11.95 18.90 3.65
N PRO A 143 12.09 19.90 4.52
CA PRO A 143 11.19 20.12 5.66
C PRO A 143 9.74 20.48 5.28
N ASP A 144 9.52 20.98 4.05
CA ASP A 144 8.20 21.36 3.54
C ASP A 144 7.47 20.19 2.86
N ILE A 145 8.12 19.01 2.76
CA ILE A 145 7.50 17.79 2.23
C ILE A 145 6.97 16.92 3.38
N LYS A 146 5.69 16.59 3.31
CA LYS A 146 5.04 15.62 4.21
C LYS A 146 5.08 14.23 3.59
N VAL A 147 5.32 13.21 4.40
CA VAL A 147 5.33 11.81 3.94
C VAL A 147 4.29 11.01 4.71
N GLU A 148 3.43 10.31 3.99
CA GLU A 148 2.47 9.33 4.51
C GLU A 148 2.88 7.94 4.04
N LEU A 149 3.32 7.08 4.98
CA LEU A 149 3.60 5.68 4.72
C LEU A 149 2.40 4.83 5.16
N ILE A 150 1.75 4.17 4.22
CA ILE A 150 0.58 3.35 4.47
C ILE A 150 0.94 1.87 4.31
N SER A 151 0.79 1.13 5.42
CA SER A 151 1.14 -0.30 5.45
C SER A 151 0.02 -1.15 4.88
N ASP A 152 0.22 -1.67 3.66
CA ASP A 152 -0.63 -2.69 3.05
C ASP A 152 0.20 -3.60 2.15
N ALA A 153 0.06 -4.91 2.35
CA ALA A 153 0.73 -5.93 1.55
C ALA A 153 -0.09 -6.36 0.31
N ALA A 154 -1.34 -5.91 0.18
CA ALA A 154 -2.17 -6.22 -0.98
C ALA A 154 -1.62 -5.57 -2.25
N VAL A 155 -1.73 -6.27 -3.38
CA VAL A 155 -1.46 -5.66 -4.69
C VAL A 155 -2.67 -4.81 -5.06
N ILE A 156 -2.50 -3.50 -4.99
CA ILE A 156 -3.53 -2.50 -5.25
C ILE A 156 -3.18 -1.66 -6.46
N ASP A 157 -4.17 -1.08 -7.11
CA ASP A 157 -3.95 0.01 -8.04
C ASP A 157 -3.66 1.29 -7.24
N ILE A 158 -2.37 1.69 -7.22
CA ILE A 158 -1.93 2.86 -6.46
C ILE A 158 -2.54 4.16 -6.99
N VAL A 159 -2.82 4.21 -8.28
CA VAL A 159 -3.40 5.39 -8.94
C VAL A 159 -4.87 5.56 -8.55
N GLU A 160 -5.63 4.45 -8.60
CA GLU A 160 -7.04 4.44 -8.22
C GLU A 160 -7.23 4.82 -6.74
N GLN A 161 -6.30 4.37 -5.88
CA GLN A 161 -6.36 4.65 -4.44
C GLN A 161 -5.67 5.97 -4.03
N GLY A 162 -5.19 6.75 -5.00
CA GLY A 162 -4.62 8.09 -4.76
C GLY A 162 -3.28 8.07 -4.04
N PHE A 163 -2.46 7.05 -4.27
CA PHE A 163 -1.05 7.03 -3.88
C PHE A 163 -0.16 7.61 -4.97
N ASP A 164 0.93 8.25 -4.57
CA ASP A 164 1.94 8.78 -5.47
C ASP A 164 2.93 7.69 -5.91
N ALA A 165 3.22 6.76 -4.99
CA ALA A 165 4.08 5.62 -5.25
C ALA A 165 3.66 4.38 -4.44
N GLY A 166 4.14 3.23 -4.88
CA GLY A 166 4.07 2.00 -4.12
C GLY A 166 5.43 1.35 -3.98
N VAL A 167 5.61 0.50 -2.97
CA VAL A 167 6.80 -0.34 -2.85
C VAL A 167 6.39 -1.80 -2.89
N ARG A 168 7.02 -2.57 -3.75
CA ARG A 168 6.78 -4.01 -3.89
C ARG A 168 8.08 -4.76 -4.10
N PHE A 169 7.99 -6.03 -3.85
CA PHE A 169 9.06 -6.98 -3.98
C PHE A 169 9.23 -7.43 -5.44
N GLY A 170 10.46 -7.38 -5.96
CA GLY A 170 10.76 -7.80 -7.33
C GLY A 170 10.28 -6.84 -8.41
N LYS A 171 10.58 -7.17 -9.66
CA LYS A 171 10.35 -6.29 -10.83
C LYS A 171 9.02 -6.59 -11.57
N GLN A 172 8.05 -7.22 -10.93
CA GLN A 172 6.74 -7.48 -11.56
C GLN A 172 5.86 -6.24 -11.50
N LEU A 173 6.03 -5.34 -12.48
CA LEU A 173 5.31 -4.07 -12.55
C LEU A 173 4.47 -3.99 -13.82
N ALA A 174 3.35 -3.26 -13.75
CA ALA A 174 2.55 -2.93 -14.92
C ALA A 174 3.38 -2.13 -15.94
N GLN A 175 3.05 -2.25 -17.22
CA GLN A 175 3.81 -1.65 -18.33
C GLN A 175 3.95 -0.12 -18.24
N ASP A 176 3.06 0.55 -17.52
CA ASP A 176 3.00 2.00 -17.38
C ASP A 176 3.65 2.54 -16.10
N MET A 177 4.49 1.75 -15.43
CA MET A 177 5.16 2.12 -14.18
C MET A 177 6.67 2.25 -14.35
N ILE A 178 7.24 3.24 -13.68
CA ILE A 178 8.70 3.36 -13.50
C ILE A 178 9.06 2.65 -12.20
N ALA A 179 10.12 1.83 -12.25
CA ALA A 179 10.64 1.11 -11.10
C ALA A 179 12.01 1.65 -10.70
N VAL A 180 12.18 1.96 -9.43
CA VAL A 180 13.46 2.36 -8.81
C VAL A 180 13.83 1.31 -7.78
N PRO A 181 14.98 0.63 -7.91
CA PRO A 181 15.43 -0.34 -6.93
C PRO A 181 15.74 0.34 -5.60
N LEU A 182 15.34 -0.28 -4.49
CA LEU A 182 15.54 0.19 -3.12
C LEU A 182 16.34 -0.84 -2.33
N GLY A 183 17.48 -0.43 -1.86
CA GLY A 183 18.32 -1.27 -1.01
C GLY A 183 18.98 -2.46 -1.72
N PRO A 184 19.65 -3.33 -0.96
CA PRO A 184 20.28 -4.54 -1.46
C PRO A 184 19.28 -5.65 -1.74
N SER A 185 19.78 -6.75 -2.30
CA SER A 185 19.06 -8.02 -2.36
C SER A 185 18.70 -8.50 -0.96
N LEU A 186 17.58 -9.18 -0.84
CA LEU A 186 17.00 -9.64 0.41
C LEU A 186 17.18 -11.14 0.60
N ARG A 187 17.04 -11.60 1.83
CA ARG A 187 16.98 -13.01 2.17
C ARG A 187 15.91 -13.23 3.25
N TYR A 188 15.24 -14.34 3.18
CA TYR A 188 14.49 -14.83 4.32
C TYR A 188 15.39 -15.64 5.24
N ALA A 189 15.20 -15.50 6.53
CA ALA A 189 15.77 -16.37 7.55
C ALA A 189 14.69 -17.26 8.14
N ILE A 190 15.01 -18.54 8.36
CA ILE A 190 14.16 -19.43 9.14
C ILE A 190 14.72 -19.47 10.53
N VAL A 191 13.92 -19.05 11.49
CA VAL A 191 14.38 -18.81 12.86
C VAL A 191 13.44 -19.44 13.89
N ALA A 192 14.02 -19.82 15.02
CA ALA A 192 13.28 -20.22 16.22
C ALA A 192 14.07 -19.83 17.47
N SER A 193 13.41 -19.82 18.63
CA SER A 193 14.09 -19.64 19.91
C SER A 193 14.99 -20.86 20.21
N PRO A 194 16.12 -20.68 20.92
CA PRO A 194 16.97 -21.79 21.36
C PRO A 194 16.18 -22.84 22.16
N ASP A 195 15.24 -22.42 23.00
CA ASP A 195 14.40 -23.33 23.79
C ASP A 195 13.50 -24.22 22.92
N TYR A 196 12.98 -23.67 21.80
CA TYR A 196 12.21 -24.46 20.86
C TYR A 196 13.08 -25.52 20.20
N ILE A 197 14.26 -25.13 19.73
CA ILE A 197 15.23 -26.07 19.10
C ILE A 197 15.67 -27.16 20.09
N ALA A 198 15.94 -26.80 21.35
CA ALA A 198 16.32 -27.78 22.36
C ALA A 198 15.25 -28.86 22.61
N LYS A 199 13.95 -28.49 22.48
CA LYS A 199 12.82 -29.40 22.71
C LYS A 199 12.44 -30.23 21.47
N HIS A 200 12.58 -29.66 20.28
CA HIS A 200 12.00 -30.23 19.05
C HIS A 200 13.07 -30.68 18.03
N GLY A 201 14.35 -30.41 18.30
CA GLY A 201 15.46 -30.70 17.40
C GLY A 201 15.69 -29.60 16.35
N LEU A 202 16.74 -29.75 15.59
CA LEU A 202 17.18 -28.85 14.53
C LEU A 202 16.78 -29.43 13.18
N PRO A 203 15.96 -28.75 12.36
CA PRO A 203 15.71 -29.19 11.00
C PRO A 203 16.97 -29.01 10.14
N LEU A 204 17.39 -30.05 9.40
CA LEU A 204 18.58 -30.05 8.56
C LEU A 204 18.24 -29.86 7.07
N ILE A 205 17.05 -30.25 6.67
CA ILE A 205 16.54 -30.08 5.30
C ILE A 205 15.09 -29.55 5.36
N PRO A 206 14.56 -28.90 4.29
CA PRO A 206 13.22 -28.35 4.28
C PRO A 206 12.11 -29.37 4.58
N ASN A 207 12.30 -30.66 4.23
CA ASN A 207 11.33 -31.72 4.52
C ASN A 207 11.15 -31.97 6.02
N ASP A 208 12.14 -31.66 6.84
CA ASP A 208 12.04 -31.85 8.31
C ASP A 208 11.01 -30.89 8.92
N LEU A 209 10.63 -29.83 8.22
CA LEU A 209 9.60 -28.89 8.65
C LEU A 209 8.25 -29.56 8.91
N ALA A 210 7.97 -30.70 8.28
CA ALA A 210 6.78 -31.52 8.53
C ALA A 210 6.70 -32.03 9.99
N GLY A 211 7.83 -32.17 10.67
CA GLY A 211 7.92 -32.52 12.10
C GLY A 211 7.88 -31.34 13.07
N HIS A 212 7.84 -30.11 12.56
CA HIS A 212 7.90 -28.91 13.36
C HIS A 212 6.60 -28.10 13.35
N ASN A 213 6.36 -27.33 14.43
CA ASN A 213 5.32 -26.31 14.44
C ASN A 213 5.84 -25.06 13.75
N CYS A 214 5.32 -24.76 12.55
CA CYS A 214 5.67 -23.56 11.80
C CYS A 214 4.67 -22.45 12.05
N ILE A 215 5.14 -21.23 12.29
CA ILE A 215 4.29 -20.05 12.42
C ILE A 215 3.93 -19.62 10.99
N ARG A 216 2.64 -19.66 10.67
CA ARG A 216 2.15 -19.38 9.33
C ARG A 216 1.78 -17.91 9.19
N ARG A 217 2.07 -17.33 8.05
CA ARG A 217 1.61 -15.98 7.73
C ARG A 217 0.54 -16.03 6.62
N ARG A 218 -0.52 -15.25 6.83
CA ARG A 218 -1.62 -15.09 5.88
C ARG A 218 -1.71 -13.65 5.42
N PHE A 219 -1.72 -13.43 4.10
CA PHE A 219 -1.97 -12.10 3.53
C PHE A 219 -3.43 -11.67 3.74
N PRO A 220 -3.74 -10.36 3.71
CA PRO A 220 -5.11 -9.85 3.82
C PRO A 220 -6.08 -10.48 2.80
N GLY A 221 -5.62 -10.82 1.60
CA GLY A 221 -6.39 -11.54 0.58
C GLY A 221 -6.65 -13.02 0.87
N GLY A 222 -6.26 -13.54 2.05
CA GLY A 222 -6.54 -14.91 2.48
C GLY A 222 -5.47 -15.95 2.12
N THR A 223 -4.52 -15.62 1.25
CA THR A 223 -3.46 -16.54 0.82
C THR A 223 -2.43 -16.76 1.93
N LEU A 224 -2.09 -18.03 2.19
CA LEU A 224 -0.97 -18.39 3.07
C LEU A 224 0.35 -18.21 2.34
N VAL A 225 1.36 -17.72 3.07
CA VAL A 225 2.72 -17.57 2.55
C VAL A 225 3.40 -18.93 2.54
N SER A 226 3.82 -19.37 1.37
CA SER A 226 4.70 -20.52 1.20
C SER A 226 6.14 -20.15 1.46
N TRP A 227 6.93 -21.10 1.93
CA TRP A 227 8.35 -20.93 2.19
C TRP A 227 9.14 -21.47 1.01
N LYS A 228 10.01 -20.64 0.44
CA LYS A 228 10.82 -20.99 -0.72
C LYS A 228 12.23 -21.31 -0.30
N PHE A 229 12.74 -22.40 -0.82
CA PHE A 229 14.08 -22.92 -0.56
C PHE A 229 14.79 -23.17 -1.87
N GLU A 230 16.11 -22.97 -1.88
CA GLU A 230 16.96 -23.29 -3.02
C GLU A 230 18.34 -23.71 -2.52
N LYS A 231 18.86 -24.84 -3.03
CA LYS A 231 20.23 -25.29 -2.74
C LYS A 231 20.76 -26.11 -3.90
N GLY A 232 21.93 -25.70 -4.43
CA GLY A 232 22.57 -26.43 -5.52
C GLY A 232 21.79 -26.48 -6.84
N GLY A 233 20.86 -25.57 -7.07
CA GLY A 233 19.98 -25.54 -8.25
C GLY A 233 18.63 -26.26 -8.05
N ASP A 234 18.45 -26.97 -6.94
CA ASP A 234 17.17 -27.57 -6.56
C ASP A 234 16.31 -26.54 -5.83
N ALA A 235 15.17 -26.18 -6.40
CA ALA A 235 14.19 -25.28 -5.81
C ALA A 235 13.01 -26.08 -5.21
N LEU A 236 12.63 -25.72 -4.00
CA LEU A 236 11.52 -26.36 -3.27
C LEU A 236 10.62 -25.28 -2.66
N GLU A 237 9.33 -25.49 -2.74
CA GLU A 237 8.33 -24.66 -2.09
C GLU A 237 7.52 -25.47 -1.09
N VAL A 238 7.49 -25.05 0.16
CA VAL A 238 6.79 -25.73 1.26
C VAL A 238 5.68 -24.84 1.77
N LEU A 239 4.47 -25.39 1.82
CA LEU A 239 3.38 -24.75 2.57
C LEU A 239 3.50 -25.19 4.03
N PRO A 240 3.88 -24.28 4.95
CA PRO A 240 4.17 -24.69 6.33
C PRO A 240 2.90 -25.09 7.06
N GLU A 241 3.03 -26.07 7.96
CA GLU A 241 1.98 -26.49 8.86
C GLU A 241 2.26 -26.03 10.28
N GLY A 242 1.19 -25.66 11.03
CA GLY A 242 1.36 -25.24 12.40
C GLY A 242 0.11 -24.65 13.03
N ARG A 243 0.15 -24.50 14.34
CA ARG A 243 -1.01 -24.14 15.17
C ARG A 243 -1.31 -22.65 15.22
N LEU A 244 -0.34 -21.80 14.82
CA LEU A 244 -0.47 -20.34 14.83
C LEU A 244 -0.45 -19.81 13.40
N THR A 245 -1.42 -18.94 13.07
CA THR A 245 -1.44 -18.17 11.83
C THR A 245 -1.59 -16.70 12.17
N VAL A 246 -0.68 -15.88 11.67
CA VAL A 246 -0.64 -14.42 11.89
C VAL A 246 -0.76 -13.66 10.56
N SER A 247 -1.04 -12.36 10.60
CA SER A 247 -1.16 -11.51 9.41
C SER A 247 0.04 -10.59 9.18
N SER A 248 0.95 -10.46 10.16
CA SER A 248 2.11 -9.57 10.04
C SER A 248 3.43 -10.29 10.34
N ALA A 249 4.50 -9.84 9.68
CA ALA A 249 5.86 -10.33 9.92
C ALA A 249 6.33 -10.04 11.35
N HIS A 250 5.91 -8.90 11.92
CA HIS A 250 6.22 -8.57 13.31
C HIS A 250 5.65 -9.61 14.29
N ASN A 251 4.37 -10.00 14.14
CA ASN A 251 3.75 -11.01 15.00
C ASN A 251 4.36 -12.40 14.80
N GLU A 252 4.79 -12.72 13.56
CA GLU A 252 5.51 -13.96 13.25
C GLU A 252 6.85 -14.02 14.00
N LEU A 253 7.61 -12.92 13.99
CA LEU A 253 8.86 -12.77 14.74
C LEU A 253 8.64 -12.91 16.26
N GLN A 254 7.66 -12.19 16.83
CA GLN A 254 7.38 -12.26 18.26
C GLN A 254 6.99 -13.67 18.73
N ALA A 255 6.22 -14.38 17.90
CA ALA A 255 5.85 -15.77 18.19
C ALA A 255 7.07 -16.71 18.16
N ALA A 256 8.01 -16.52 17.23
CA ALA A 256 9.27 -17.28 17.19
C ALA A 256 10.13 -17.02 18.45
N VAL A 257 10.27 -15.75 18.85
CA VAL A 257 10.97 -15.34 20.06
C VAL A 257 10.34 -15.94 21.30
N ALA A 258 9.02 -16.06 21.34
CA ALA A 258 8.27 -16.69 22.44
C ALA A 258 8.31 -18.23 22.43
N GLY A 259 9.03 -18.86 21.48
CA GLY A 259 9.17 -20.32 21.39
C GLY A 259 7.96 -21.04 20.82
N CYS A 260 7.09 -20.35 20.08
CA CYS A 260 5.89 -20.95 19.49
C CYS A 260 6.19 -21.87 18.30
N GLY A 261 7.36 -21.76 17.69
CA GLY A 261 7.71 -22.56 16.51
C GLY A 261 8.78 -21.91 15.61
N LEU A 262 8.91 -22.44 14.40
CA LEU A 262 9.78 -21.90 13.35
C LEU A 262 9.04 -20.78 12.61
N ALA A 263 9.74 -19.69 12.31
CA ALA A 263 9.24 -18.56 11.51
C ALA A 263 10.10 -18.35 10.27
N HIS A 264 9.46 -17.85 9.18
CA HIS A 264 10.13 -17.52 7.92
C HIS A 264 9.98 -16.03 7.68
N ILE A 265 10.96 -15.26 8.10
CA ILE A 265 10.94 -13.81 8.14
C ILE A 265 12.10 -13.20 7.37
N PHE A 266 12.00 -11.95 6.96
CA PHE A 266 13.14 -11.25 6.38
C PHE A 266 14.30 -11.20 7.39
N GLU A 267 15.52 -11.44 6.91
CA GLU A 267 16.73 -11.49 7.74
C GLU A 267 16.90 -10.22 8.57
N ASP A 268 16.57 -9.05 8.02
CA ASP A 268 16.68 -7.77 8.73
C ASP A 268 15.83 -7.74 10.01
N TYR A 269 14.65 -8.38 10.02
CA TYR A 269 13.84 -8.54 11.24
C TYR A 269 14.49 -9.48 12.25
N ALA A 270 15.16 -10.51 11.78
CA ALA A 270 15.78 -11.53 12.64
C ALA A 270 17.11 -11.05 13.23
N THR A 271 17.87 -10.23 12.51
CA THR A 271 19.25 -9.86 12.83
C THR A 271 19.45 -9.37 14.27
N PRO A 272 18.66 -8.48 14.86
CA PRO A 272 18.83 -8.07 16.26
C PRO A 272 18.67 -9.22 17.24
N TYR A 273 17.77 -10.16 16.95
CA TYR A 273 17.47 -11.31 17.81
C TYR A 273 18.46 -12.46 17.61
N LEU A 274 19.05 -12.59 16.43
CA LEU A 274 20.15 -13.52 16.15
C LEU A 274 21.42 -13.04 16.85
N THR A 275 21.73 -11.74 16.78
CA THR A 275 22.90 -11.14 17.40
C THR A 275 22.89 -11.26 18.94
N ASN A 276 21.72 -11.09 19.55
CA ASN A 276 21.59 -11.19 21.02
C ASN A 276 21.24 -12.60 21.52
N GLY A 277 21.22 -13.61 20.64
CA GLY A 277 21.03 -15.03 20.97
C GLY A 277 19.58 -15.41 21.34
N ARG A 278 18.60 -14.54 21.14
CA ARG A 278 17.18 -14.85 21.40
C ARG A 278 16.56 -15.71 20.30
N LEU A 279 17.15 -15.71 19.11
CA LEU A 279 16.80 -16.57 17.99
C LEU A 279 18.03 -17.30 17.47
N THR A 280 17.81 -18.47 16.91
CA THR A 280 18.78 -19.27 16.15
C THR A 280 18.27 -19.43 14.73
N GLU A 281 19.13 -19.18 13.75
CA GLU A 281 18.83 -19.43 12.33
C GLU A 281 19.04 -20.91 12.00
N VAL A 282 18.09 -21.48 11.26
CA VAL A 282 18.14 -22.85 10.76
C VAL A 282 17.99 -22.84 9.23
N LEU A 283 18.40 -23.90 8.57
CA LEU A 283 18.28 -24.06 7.09
C LEU A 283 18.91 -22.91 6.30
N LYS A 284 19.93 -22.24 6.82
CA LYS A 284 20.58 -21.07 6.22
C LYS A 284 21.02 -21.32 4.78
N ASP A 285 21.60 -22.48 4.52
CA ASP A 285 22.11 -22.88 3.19
C ASP A 285 21.00 -23.10 2.15
N TRP A 286 19.74 -23.15 2.58
CA TRP A 286 18.57 -23.33 1.75
C TRP A 286 17.82 -22.04 1.43
N SER A 287 18.22 -20.92 2.04
CA SER A 287 17.54 -19.63 1.86
C SER A 287 18.08 -18.92 0.61
N PRO A 288 17.25 -18.76 -0.44
CA PRO A 288 17.68 -18.09 -1.67
C PRO A 288 17.88 -16.60 -1.46
N LEU A 289 18.78 -16.02 -2.26
CA LEU A 289 18.88 -14.58 -2.39
C LEU A 289 17.72 -14.07 -3.27
N LEU A 290 17.01 -13.08 -2.79
CA LEU A 290 15.84 -12.54 -3.42
C LEU A 290 16.12 -11.15 -4.03
N PRO A 291 15.38 -10.71 -5.06
CA PRO A 291 15.48 -9.34 -5.54
C PRO A 291 15.25 -8.33 -4.43
N SER A 292 15.74 -7.11 -4.61
CA SER A 292 15.45 -5.99 -3.70
C SER A 292 13.99 -5.54 -3.78
N TRP A 293 13.60 -4.63 -2.89
CA TRP A 293 12.38 -3.85 -3.03
C TRP A 293 12.49 -2.86 -4.19
N TYR A 294 11.37 -2.50 -4.77
CA TYR A 294 11.27 -1.46 -5.79
C TYR A 294 10.20 -0.46 -5.43
N LEU A 295 10.56 0.83 -5.46
CA LEU A 295 9.59 1.90 -5.56
C LEU A 295 9.05 1.92 -6.99
N TYR A 296 7.74 1.96 -7.16
CA TYR A 296 7.11 2.09 -8.46
C TYR A 296 6.09 3.23 -8.45
N TYR A 297 6.04 3.97 -9.55
CA TYR A 297 5.15 5.09 -9.75
C TYR A 297 4.77 5.26 -11.23
N PRO A 298 3.66 5.92 -11.57
CA PRO A 298 3.19 6.04 -12.95
C PRO A 298 4.16 6.80 -13.85
N SER A 299 4.47 6.24 -15.05
CA SER A 299 5.39 6.85 -16.01
C SER A 299 4.77 8.01 -16.81
N LYS A 300 3.45 7.97 -17.03
CA LYS A 300 2.71 8.91 -17.89
C LYS A 300 2.22 10.17 -17.16
N ARG A 301 2.44 10.28 -15.86
CA ARG A 301 2.06 11.46 -15.08
C ARG A 301 3.25 12.39 -14.89
N HIS A 302 3.00 13.68 -14.96
CA HIS A 302 3.96 14.67 -14.46
C HIS A 302 4.19 14.39 -12.99
N SER A 303 5.40 13.98 -12.64
CA SER A 303 5.78 13.77 -11.24
C SER A 303 5.80 15.12 -10.52
N SER A 304 5.17 15.21 -9.33
CA SER A 304 5.28 16.41 -8.50
C SER A 304 6.75 16.73 -8.17
N ALA A 305 7.04 17.97 -7.79
CA ALA A 305 8.38 18.36 -7.35
C ALA A 305 8.85 17.45 -6.20
N ALA A 306 7.99 17.21 -5.21
CA ALA A 306 8.28 16.32 -4.09
C ALA A 306 8.62 14.88 -4.54
N MET A 307 7.92 14.35 -5.55
CA MET A 307 8.19 12.99 -6.06
C MET A 307 9.52 12.93 -6.82
N ARG A 308 9.88 13.96 -7.57
CA ARG A 308 11.20 14.03 -8.24
C ARG A 308 12.35 14.06 -7.24
N GLU A 309 12.22 14.89 -6.18
CA GLU A 309 13.21 14.93 -5.11
C GLU A 309 13.31 13.61 -4.36
N LEU A 310 12.18 12.96 -4.06
CA LEU A 310 12.18 11.63 -3.45
C LEU A 310 12.94 10.61 -4.30
N VAL A 311 12.65 10.54 -5.60
CA VAL A 311 13.32 9.59 -6.52
C VAL A 311 14.83 9.89 -6.61
N SER A 312 15.20 11.18 -6.71
CA SER A 312 16.61 11.61 -6.72
C SER A 312 17.33 11.20 -5.44
N PHE A 313 16.72 11.48 -4.30
CA PHE A 313 17.23 11.13 -2.98
C PHE A 313 17.41 9.61 -2.83
N LEU A 314 16.37 8.80 -3.13
CA LEU A 314 16.42 7.34 -2.98
C LEU A 314 17.47 6.68 -3.87
N ARG A 315 17.76 7.25 -5.06
CA ARG A 315 18.82 6.76 -5.94
C ARG A 315 20.23 7.02 -5.40
N SER A 316 20.41 8.08 -4.61
CA SER A 316 21.69 8.47 -4.02
C SER A 316 21.86 8.01 -2.56
N TYR A 317 20.79 7.48 -1.94
CA TYR A 317 20.78 7.10 -0.55
C TYR A 317 21.68 5.89 -0.30
N ASP A 318 22.54 5.95 0.73
CA ASP A 318 23.38 4.81 1.13
C ASP A 318 22.58 3.84 2.00
N TRP A 319 22.01 2.83 1.37
CA TRP A 319 21.19 1.80 2.02
C TRP A 319 21.92 0.96 3.06
N ARG A 320 23.25 1.01 3.12
CA ARG A 320 24.04 0.28 4.14
C ARG A 320 23.91 0.90 5.53
N VAL A 321 23.67 2.22 5.58
CA VAL A 321 23.46 2.94 6.86
C VAL A 321 22.14 2.53 7.51
N SER A 322 21.14 2.19 6.70
CA SER A 322 19.82 1.73 7.14
C SER A 322 19.82 0.39 7.89
N GLN A 323 20.86 -0.40 7.73
CA GLN A 323 21.00 -1.73 8.32
C GLN A 323 21.74 -1.74 9.67
N MET A 324 22.16 -0.59 10.17
CA MET A 324 22.79 -0.52 11.48
C MET A 324 21.74 -0.71 12.58
N PRO A 325 21.92 -1.68 13.48
CA PRO A 325 21.05 -1.82 14.65
C PRO A 325 21.16 -0.58 15.54
N ALA A 326 20.02 -0.07 15.98
CA ALA A 326 19.95 0.98 16.99
C ALA A 326 20.40 0.46 18.38
#